data_be13e4e92c32c247b978f7ddb6922563
#
_entry.id   be13e4e92c32c247b978f7ddb6922563
#
_cell.length_a   1.000
_cell.length_b   1.000
_cell.length_c   1.000
_cell.angle_alpha   90.00
_cell.angle_beta   90.00
_cell.angle_gamma   90.00
#
_symmetry.space_group_name_H-M   'P 1'
#
loop_
_entity.id
_entity.type
_entity.pdbx_description
1 polymer ?
#
loop_
_entity_poly.entity_id
_entity_poly.type
_entity_poly.pdbx_seq_one_letter_code
_entity_poly.pdbx_strand_id
1 'polypeptide(L)'
;MITLPLLAALLTTAPVPPLASQFGDIAEAAQGRVGVAVVVLESHDEPMGWLSGYPYPMQSVYKLPIAMAVLHEVDAGRLSLDAPVRVEKGELVPKGAHSPLRDKNPNGTTMALRELVRLALVESDGTASDVLMRVAGGPEKVMSYLKEVGVTELLVQDTEMQLARDSKAQYRNTATPSAALTLLRAVHSGPALSQKSRALLLQDMTDSIPGAARLKGALPAGTPVAHKTGTSGTEKGVTAATNDIGIVTLPDGRHLAIAVFVADAKADQATREGVIARIARAAWDFYVKP
;
A
#
# COMPACT_ATOMS: atom_id res chain seq x y z
N MET A 1 -45.55 -18.08 50.93
CA MET A 1 -45.12 -17.68 49.57
C MET A 1 -43.98 -16.68 49.74
N ILE A 2 -42.75 -17.12 49.54
CA ILE A 2 -41.56 -16.28 49.65
C ILE A 2 -41.18 -15.86 48.19
N THR A 3 -41.35 -14.59 47.88
CA THR A 3 -40.93 -14.02 46.62
C THR A 3 -39.43 -13.67 46.68
N LEU A 4 -38.60 -14.38 45.90
CA LEU A 4 -37.20 -14.02 45.69
C LEU A 4 -37.15 -12.82 44.71
N PRO A 5 -36.37 -11.78 44.99
CA PRO A 5 -36.12 -10.73 44.02
C PRO A 5 -35.13 -11.20 42.94
N LEU A 6 -35.53 -11.04 41.69
CA LEU A 6 -34.69 -11.28 40.52
C LEU A 6 -33.61 -10.17 40.45
N LEU A 7 -32.38 -10.51 40.78
CA LEU A 7 -31.24 -9.60 40.66
C LEU A 7 -30.84 -9.53 39.16
N ALA A 8 -31.26 -8.47 38.46
CA ALA A 8 -30.80 -8.21 37.11
C ALA A 8 -29.35 -7.73 37.16
N ALA A 9 -28.42 -8.59 36.74
CA ALA A 9 -27.02 -8.24 36.58
C ALA A 9 -26.91 -7.27 35.36
N LEU A 10 -26.69 -5.99 35.62
CA LEU A 10 -26.27 -5.02 34.65
C LEU A 10 -24.87 -5.40 34.13
N LEU A 11 -24.79 -6.01 32.99
CA LEU A 11 -23.53 -6.19 32.26
C LEU A 11 -23.05 -4.79 31.83
N THR A 12 -22.20 -4.17 32.62
CA THR A 12 -21.45 -2.98 32.22
C THR A 12 -20.44 -3.41 31.18
N THR A 13 -20.73 -3.14 29.91
CA THR A 13 -19.73 -3.27 28.85
C THR A 13 -18.62 -2.27 29.11
N ALA A 14 -17.38 -2.73 29.28
CA ALA A 14 -16.22 -1.85 29.36
C ALA A 14 -16.20 -0.90 28.14
N PRO A 15 -15.86 0.39 28.30
CA PRO A 15 -15.78 1.31 27.18
C PRO A 15 -14.78 0.79 26.15
N VAL A 16 -15.20 0.75 24.87
CA VAL A 16 -14.31 0.35 23.76
C VAL A 16 -13.16 1.35 23.70
N PRO A 17 -11.89 0.93 23.76
CA PRO A 17 -10.76 1.84 23.65
C PRO A 17 -10.84 2.67 22.37
N PRO A 18 -10.33 3.94 22.36
CA PRO A 18 -10.22 4.71 21.12
C PRO A 18 -9.49 3.89 20.05
N LEU A 19 -9.89 4.03 18.79
CA LEU A 19 -9.34 3.20 17.68
C LEU A 19 -7.81 3.29 17.60
N ALA A 20 -7.23 4.47 17.81
CA ALA A 20 -5.78 4.65 17.85
C ALA A 20 -5.10 3.81 18.95
N SER A 21 -5.71 3.68 20.12
CA SER A 21 -5.21 2.83 21.21
C SER A 21 -5.25 1.35 20.82
N GLN A 22 -6.35 0.90 20.17
CA GLN A 22 -6.45 -0.46 19.65
C GLN A 22 -5.34 -0.77 18.62
N PHE A 23 -4.99 0.19 17.77
CA PHE A 23 -3.87 0.02 16.83
C PHE A 23 -2.55 -0.18 17.57
N GLY A 24 -2.30 0.58 18.66
CA GLY A 24 -1.12 0.43 19.50
C GLY A 24 -1.03 -0.98 20.10
N ASP A 25 -2.10 -1.46 20.69
CA ASP A 25 -2.17 -2.81 21.32
C ASP A 25 -1.92 -3.92 20.28
N ILE A 26 -2.50 -3.79 19.08
CA ILE A 26 -2.28 -4.76 17.99
C ILE A 26 -0.83 -4.72 17.49
N ALA A 27 -0.24 -3.53 17.44
CA ALA A 27 1.10 -3.29 16.92
C ALA A 27 2.21 -3.99 17.71
N GLU A 28 2.04 -4.19 19.03
CA GLU A 28 3.03 -4.83 19.90
C GLU A 28 3.47 -6.21 19.39
N ALA A 29 2.55 -6.97 18.80
CA ALA A 29 2.82 -8.30 18.28
C ALA A 29 3.87 -8.32 17.16
N ALA A 30 4.07 -7.23 16.44
CA ALA A 30 5.07 -7.16 15.37
C ALA A 30 6.50 -7.20 15.87
N GLN A 31 6.75 -6.90 17.15
CA GLN A 31 8.10 -6.74 17.72
C GLN A 31 8.98 -5.81 16.88
N GLY A 32 8.39 -4.68 16.45
CA GLY A 32 8.99 -3.70 15.58
C GLY A 32 8.20 -2.39 15.61
N ARG A 33 8.46 -1.48 14.68
CA ARG A 33 7.71 -0.23 14.55
C ARG A 33 6.50 -0.45 13.64
N VAL A 34 5.32 -0.04 14.09
CA VAL A 34 4.10 -0.09 13.28
C VAL A 34 3.51 1.31 13.16
N GLY A 35 3.30 1.75 11.93
CA GLY A 35 2.63 3.00 11.62
C GLY A 35 1.29 2.73 10.94
N VAL A 36 0.26 3.43 11.38
CA VAL A 36 -1.12 3.26 10.89
C VAL A 36 -1.75 4.60 10.62
N ALA A 37 -2.47 4.71 9.51
CA ALA A 37 -3.41 5.80 9.29
C ALA A 37 -4.65 5.29 8.56
N VAL A 38 -5.84 5.78 8.94
CA VAL A 38 -7.13 5.41 8.35
C VAL A 38 -8.04 6.62 8.24
N VAL A 39 -8.84 6.68 7.17
CA VAL A 39 -9.87 7.70 6.97
C VAL A 39 -10.93 7.21 5.98
N VAL A 40 -12.18 7.60 6.16
CA VAL A 40 -13.21 7.45 5.12
C VAL A 40 -13.00 8.57 4.09
N LEU A 41 -12.85 8.21 2.82
CA LEU A 41 -12.46 9.17 1.77
C LEU A 41 -13.54 10.21 1.47
N GLU A 42 -14.80 9.87 1.65
CA GLU A 42 -15.96 10.76 1.48
C GLU A 42 -16.26 11.63 2.69
N SER A 43 -15.63 11.35 3.84
CA SER A 43 -15.83 12.18 5.04
C SER A 43 -14.90 13.39 5.06
N HIS A 44 -15.25 14.37 5.88
CA HIS A 44 -14.41 15.51 6.25
C HIS A 44 -13.72 15.29 7.62
N ASP A 45 -13.78 14.05 8.14
CA ASP A 45 -13.18 13.72 9.41
C ASP A 45 -11.66 13.74 9.33
N GLU A 46 -11.02 14.08 10.43
CA GLU A 46 -9.57 13.97 10.57
C GLU A 46 -9.16 12.49 10.54
N PRO A 47 -8.05 12.15 9.87
CA PRO A 47 -7.53 10.79 9.87
C PRO A 47 -7.23 10.31 11.29
N MET A 48 -7.61 9.08 11.60
CA MET A 48 -7.16 8.40 12.81
C MET A 48 -5.90 7.58 12.53
N GLY A 49 -4.99 7.51 13.51
CA GLY A 49 -3.75 6.77 13.30
C GLY A 49 -2.97 6.46 14.56
N TRP A 50 -1.92 5.68 14.37
CA TRP A 50 -0.90 5.33 15.35
C TRP A 50 0.47 5.53 14.71
N LEU A 51 1.35 6.35 15.31
CA LEU A 51 2.66 6.71 14.76
C LEU A 51 2.60 7.12 13.28
N SER A 52 1.52 7.82 12.87
CA SER A 52 1.18 8.09 11.49
C SER A 52 2.05 9.14 10.80
N GLY A 53 2.77 9.98 11.55
CA GLY A 53 3.68 11.01 11.04
C GLY A 53 5.16 10.57 10.95
N TYR A 54 5.49 9.31 11.26
CA TYR A 54 6.87 8.82 11.16
C TYR A 54 7.13 8.18 9.79
N PRO A 55 8.34 8.31 9.22
CA PRO A 55 8.70 7.67 7.96
C PRO A 55 8.98 6.18 8.14
N TYR A 56 8.50 5.37 7.18
CA TYR A 56 8.68 3.93 7.10
C TYR A 56 9.24 3.54 5.73
N PRO A 57 10.09 2.50 5.62
CA PRO A 57 10.56 1.98 4.34
C PRO A 57 9.38 1.39 3.56
N MET A 58 9.16 1.88 2.34
CA MET A 58 7.98 1.54 1.53
C MET A 58 8.07 0.17 0.87
N GLN A 59 9.26 -0.27 0.48
CA GLN A 59 9.40 -1.37 -0.47
C GLN A 59 8.46 -1.15 -1.67
N SER A 60 7.90 -2.19 -2.25
CA SER A 60 7.07 -2.10 -3.46
C SER A 60 5.83 -1.19 -3.37
N VAL A 61 5.52 -0.59 -2.22
CA VAL A 61 4.48 0.44 -2.13
C VAL A 61 4.80 1.63 -3.07
N TYR A 62 6.08 1.95 -3.25
CA TYR A 62 6.49 3.07 -4.12
C TYR A 62 6.17 2.85 -5.62
N LYS A 63 5.79 1.63 -6.04
CA LYS A 63 5.34 1.35 -7.41
C LYS A 63 4.01 2.03 -7.73
N LEU A 64 3.18 2.27 -6.73
CA LEU A 64 1.92 2.99 -6.91
C LEU A 64 2.14 4.43 -7.38
N PRO A 65 2.92 5.29 -6.70
CA PRO A 65 3.18 6.65 -7.21
C PRO A 65 3.92 6.68 -8.56
N ILE A 66 4.76 5.69 -8.88
CA ILE A 66 5.36 5.59 -10.22
C ILE A 66 4.29 5.37 -11.28
N ALA A 67 3.38 4.41 -11.06
CA ALA A 67 2.28 4.14 -11.98
C ALA A 67 1.36 5.35 -12.14
N MET A 68 1.08 6.09 -11.05
CA MET A 68 0.30 7.33 -11.10
C MET A 68 0.98 8.40 -11.95
N ALA A 69 2.29 8.61 -11.79
CA ALA A 69 3.05 9.57 -12.59
C ALA A 69 3.03 9.20 -14.09
N VAL A 70 3.17 7.92 -14.44
CA VAL A 70 3.04 7.45 -15.82
C VAL A 70 1.64 7.70 -16.37
N LEU A 71 0.59 7.40 -15.60
CA LEU A 71 -0.81 7.62 -16.02
C LEU A 71 -1.14 9.11 -16.16
N HIS A 72 -0.54 9.99 -15.35
CA HIS A 72 -0.64 11.44 -15.52
C HIS A 72 -0.06 11.88 -16.88
N GLU A 73 1.09 11.33 -17.29
CA GLU A 73 1.66 11.60 -18.62
C GLU A 73 0.78 11.07 -19.76
N VAL A 74 0.09 9.95 -19.55
CA VAL A 74 -0.91 9.41 -20.50
C VAL A 74 -2.12 10.35 -20.60
N ASP A 75 -2.65 10.82 -19.47
CA ASP A 75 -3.79 11.74 -19.46
C ASP A 75 -3.47 13.08 -20.11
N ALA A 76 -2.21 13.52 -20.02
CA ALA A 76 -1.71 14.71 -20.69
C ALA A 76 -1.40 14.49 -22.18
N GLY A 77 -1.59 13.29 -22.72
CA GLY A 77 -1.33 12.96 -24.14
C GLY A 77 0.15 12.86 -24.51
N ARG A 78 1.07 12.86 -23.53
CA ARG A 78 2.52 12.72 -23.77
C ARG A 78 2.96 11.27 -23.88
N LEU A 79 2.20 10.34 -23.29
CA LEU A 79 2.38 8.89 -23.42
C LEU A 79 1.09 8.23 -23.92
N SER A 80 1.20 7.01 -24.44
CA SER A 80 0.06 6.16 -24.80
C SER A 80 0.18 4.80 -24.13
N LEU A 81 -0.92 4.32 -23.55
CA LEU A 81 -0.99 3.00 -22.91
C LEU A 81 -0.70 1.85 -23.90
N ASP A 82 -1.00 2.05 -25.18
CA ASP A 82 -0.79 1.04 -26.21
C ASP A 82 0.59 1.17 -26.89
N ALA A 83 1.38 2.21 -26.53
CA ALA A 83 2.72 2.37 -27.08
C ALA A 83 3.63 1.20 -26.70
N PRO A 84 4.40 0.65 -27.66
CA PRO A 84 5.39 -0.36 -27.36
C PRO A 84 6.55 0.25 -26.57
N VAL A 85 6.87 -0.36 -25.43
CA VAL A 85 8.02 0.01 -24.59
C VAL A 85 9.01 -1.13 -24.61
N ARG A 86 10.25 -0.82 -24.98
CA ARG A 86 11.34 -1.80 -24.96
C ARG A 86 11.90 -1.93 -23.56
N VAL A 87 12.04 -3.18 -23.11
CA VAL A 87 12.72 -3.60 -21.89
C VAL A 87 14.04 -4.21 -22.30
N GLU A 88 15.13 -3.53 -22.02
CA GLU A 88 16.47 -4.00 -22.39
C GLU A 88 16.97 -5.07 -21.42
N LYS A 89 17.85 -5.95 -21.89
CA LYS A 89 18.48 -6.97 -21.03
C LYS A 89 19.19 -6.36 -19.82
N GLY A 90 19.81 -5.18 -19.98
CA GLY A 90 20.51 -4.45 -18.92
C GLY A 90 19.58 -3.84 -17.86
N GLU A 91 18.27 -3.76 -18.13
CA GLU A 91 17.25 -3.24 -17.18
C GLU A 91 16.61 -4.34 -16.33
N LEU A 92 16.91 -5.61 -16.65
CA LEU A 92 16.37 -6.73 -15.88
C LEU A 92 16.99 -6.74 -14.48
N VAL A 93 16.16 -6.61 -13.45
CA VAL A 93 16.62 -6.68 -12.06
C VAL A 93 17.30 -8.02 -11.75
N PRO A 94 18.27 -8.08 -10.82
CA PRO A 94 19.01 -9.32 -10.54
C PRO A 94 18.11 -10.42 -9.97
N LYS A 95 18.57 -11.67 -10.04
CA LYS A 95 17.81 -12.87 -9.63
C LYS A 95 17.30 -12.85 -8.18
N GLY A 96 17.90 -12.06 -7.29
CA GLY A 96 17.43 -11.91 -5.91
C GLY A 96 16.20 -11.00 -5.76
N ALA A 97 15.90 -10.16 -6.76
CA ALA A 97 14.72 -9.33 -6.77
C ALA A 97 13.53 -10.04 -7.47
N HIS A 98 12.31 -9.73 -7.03
CA HIS A 98 11.10 -10.32 -7.60
C HIS A 98 10.77 -9.69 -8.96
N SER A 99 10.77 -10.50 -10.03
CA SER A 99 10.40 -10.06 -11.38
C SER A 99 9.99 -11.22 -12.28
N PRO A 100 8.70 -11.58 -12.31
CA PRO A 100 8.15 -12.52 -13.29
C PRO A 100 8.42 -12.13 -14.74
N LEU A 101 8.47 -10.82 -15.05
CA LEU A 101 8.81 -10.30 -16.37
C LEU A 101 10.22 -10.76 -16.80
N ARG A 102 11.23 -10.52 -15.95
CA ARG A 102 12.61 -10.98 -16.19
C ARG A 102 12.68 -12.50 -16.37
N ASP A 103 11.98 -13.25 -15.52
CA ASP A 103 12.05 -14.71 -15.52
C ASP A 103 11.46 -15.30 -16.81
N LYS A 104 10.42 -14.68 -17.37
CA LYS A 104 9.82 -15.05 -18.66
C LYS A 104 10.62 -14.53 -19.86
N ASN A 105 11.37 -13.43 -19.70
CA ASN A 105 12.05 -12.72 -20.80
C ASN A 105 13.53 -12.44 -20.47
N PRO A 106 14.40 -13.44 -20.33
CA PRO A 106 15.77 -13.26 -19.81
C PRO A 106 16.71 -12.47 -20.76
N ASN A 107 16.26 -12.19 -21.98
CA ASN A 107 17.01 -11.39 -22.97
C ASN A 107 16.37 -10.00 -23.23
N GLY A 108 15.40 -9.60 -22.43
CA GLY A 108 14.58 -8.42 -22.67
C GLY A 108 13.38 -8.72 -23.57
N THR A 109 12.52 -7.72 -23.76
CA THR A 109 11.29 -7.85 -24.54
C THR A 109 10.78 -6.48 -24.98
N THR A 110 9.67 -6.44 -25.72
CA THR A 110 8.89 -5.23 -25.99
C THR A 110 7.44 -5.54 -25.65
N MET A 111 6.79 -4.65 -24.88
CA MET A 111 5.39 -4.80 -24.53
C MET A 111 4.69 -3.45 -24.44
N ALA A 112 3.36 -3.44 -24.42
CA ALA A 112 2.60 -2.21 -24.27
C ALA A 112 2.82 -1.58 -22.89
N LEU A 113 2.80 -0.25 -22.81
CA LEU A 113 2.94 0.48 -21.55
C LEU A 113 1.92 0.04 -20.50
N ARG A 114 0.67 -0.23 -20.90
CA ARG A 114 -0.38 -0.75 -20.01
C ARG A 114 0.01 -2.05 -19.32
N GLU A 115 0.73 -2.94 -20.03
CA GLU A 115 1.15 -4.23 -19.48
C GLU A 115 2.24 -4.05 -18.43
N LEU A 116 3.14 -3.10 -18.61
CA LEU A 116 4.15 -2.74 -17.59
C LEU A 116 3.48 -2.17 -16.33
N VAL A 117 2.47 -1.30 -16.48
CA VAL A 117 1.70 -0.78 -15.34
C VAL A 117 1.04 -1.93 -14.59
N ARG A 118 0.37 -2.83 -15.31
CA ARG A 118 -0.27 -4.00 -14.73
C ARG A 118 0.73 -4.90 -13.98
N LEU A 119 1.85 -5.24 -14.60
CA LEU A 119 2.88 -6.09 -13.96
C LEU A 119 3.43 -5.46 -12.67
N ALA A 120 3.69 -4.15 -12.67
CA ALA A 120 4.20 -3.44 -11.50
C ALA A 120 3.19 -3.41 -10.34
N LEU A 121 1.89 -3.30 -10.62
CA LEU A 121 0.85 -3.20 -9.60
C LEU A 121 0.29 -4.56 -9.19
N VAL A 122 -0.07 -5.41 -10.15
CA VAL A 122 -0.73 -6.70 -9.91
C VAL A 122 0.26 -7.74 -9.40
N GLU A 123 1.40 -7.88 -10.07
CA GLU A 123 2.43 -8.89 -9.74
C GLU A 123 3.56 -8.31 -8.88
N SER A 124 3.55 -6.98 -8.67
CA SER A 124 4.64 -6.27 -7.97
C SER A 124 6.01 -6.44 -8.63
N ASP A 125 6.06 -6.56 -9.97
CA ASP A 125 7.27 -6.81 -10.75
C ASP A 125 8.31 -5.68 -10.64
N GLY A 126 9.54 -6.03 -10.29
CA GLY A 126 10.63 -5.07 -10.10
C GLY A 126 11.16 -4.49 -11.41
N THR A 127 11.33 -5.31 -12.44
CA THR A 127 11.78 -4.84 -13.75
C THR A 127 10.75 -3.90 -14.38
N ALA A 128 9.46 -4.27 -14.34
CA ALA A 128 8.40 -3.40 -14.84
C ALA A 128 8.40 -2.05 -14.12
N SER A 129 8.60 -2.04 -12.79
CA SER A 129 8.70 -0.82 -11.99
C SER A 129 9.85 0.09 -12.43
N ASP A 130 11.05 -0.46 -12.65
CA ASP A 130 12.22 0.31 -13.05
C ASP A 130 12.06 0.89 -14.46
N VAL A 131 11.47 0.11 -15.37
CA VAL A 131 11.13 0.60 -16.73
C VAL A 131 10.08 1.71 -16.67
N LEU A 132 9.05 1.58 -15.84
CA LEU A 132 8.05 2.64 -15.61
C LEU A 132 8.70 3.89 -15.01
N MET A 133 9.61 3.74 -14.06
CA MET A 133 10.38 4.87 -13.50
C MET A 133 11.14 5.62 -14.60
N ARG A 134 11.81 4.91 -15.51
CA ARG A 134 12.48 5.49 -16.68
C ARG A 134 11.48 6.20 -17.60
N VAL A 135 10.36 5.56 -17.92
CA VAL A 135 9.30 6.13 -18.80
C VAL A 135 8.68 7.38 -18.18
N ALA A 136 8.52 7.43 -16.87
CA ALA A 136 8.06 8.61 -16.13
C ALA A 136 9.09 9.77 -16.13
N GLY A 137 10.33 9.54 -16.58
CA GLY A 137 11.41 10.54 -16.58
C GLY A 137 12.29 10.53 -15.32
N GLY A 138 12.27 9.43 -14.54
CA GLY A 138 13.12 9.22 -13.37
C GLY A 138 12.48 9.65 -12.04
N PRO A 139 13.20 9.41 -10.92
CA PRO A 139 12.68 9.69 -9.57
C PRO A 139 12.28 11.17 -9.38
N GLU A 140 13.04 12.11 -9.93
CA GLU A 140 12.76 13.54 -9.80
C GLU A 140 11.39 13.93 -10.40
N LYS A 141 11.01 13.31 -11.53
CA LYS A 141 9.71 13.55 -12.16
C LYS A 141 8.57 12.95 -11.34
N VAL A 142 8.77 11.74 -10.80
CA VAL A 142 7.82 11.12 -9.87
C VAL A 142 7.63 12.00 -8.63
N MET A 143 8.71 12.52 -8.05
CA MET A 143 8.66 13.44 -6.90
C MET A 143 7.98 14.77 -7.24
N SER A 144 8.22 15.33 -8.44
CA SER A 144 7.53 16.53 -8.89
C SER A 144 6.02 16.33 -8.99
N TYR A 145 5.60 15.20 -9.57
CA TYR A 145 4.19 14.81 -9.64
C TYR A 145 3.57 14.64 -8.25
N LEU A 146 4.26 13.96 -7.32
CA LEU A 146 3.77 13.78 -5.95
C LEU A 146 3.54 15.12 -5.24
N LYS A 147 4.45 16.07 -5.42
CA LYS A 147 4.31 17.43 -4.89
C LYS A 147 3.10 18.15 -5.50
N GLU A 148 2.86 18.00 -6.79
CA GLU A 148 1.71 18.58 -7.49
C GLU A 148 0.37 18.06 -6.93
N VAL A 149 0.31 16.77 -6.58
CA VAL A 149 -0.89 16.15 -5.99
C VAL A 149 -0.96 16.27 -4.46
N GLY A 150 -0.06 17.05 -3.84
CA GLY A 150 -0.08 17.34 -2.42
C GLY A 150 0.53 16.27 -1.51
N VAL A 151 1.24 15.29 -2.06
CA VAL A 151 1.94 14.24 -1.30
C VAL A 151 3.36 14.67 -1.01
N THR A 152 3.65 15.11 0.23
CA THR A 152 4.94 15.73 0.60
C THR A 152 5.85 14.87 1.46
N GLU A 153 5.29 13.97 2.29
CA GLU A 153 6.05 13.10 3.21
C GLU A 153 6.16 11.66 2.67
N LEU A 154 6.33 11.56 1.35
CA LEU A 154 6.61 10.34 0.63
C LEU A 154 7.81 10.61 -0.29
N LEU A 155 8.82 9.74 -0.24
CA LEU A 155 10.08 9.90 -0.95
C LEU A 155 10.37 8.69 -1.81
N VAL A 156 10.53 8.91 -3.11
CA VAL A 156 10.97 7.92 -4.10
C VAL A 156 12.32 8.37 -4.65
N GLN A 157 13.38 7.63 -4.34
CA GLN A 157 14.75 7.94 -4.75
C GLN A 157 15.38 6.83 -5.57
N ASP A 158 15.14 5.58 -5.17
CA ASP A 158 15.82 4.41 -5.70
C ASP A 158 14.91 3.53 -6.53
N THR A 159 15.51 2.90 -7.54
CA THR A 159 14.93 1.84 -8.35
C THR A 159 15.11 0.47 -7.67
N GLU A 160 14.40 -0.57 -8.13
CA GLU A 160 14.61 -1.96 -7.68
C GLU A 160 16.04 -2.44 -7.92
N MET A 161 16.66 -2.01 -9.04
CA MET A 161 18.05 -2.30 -9.35
C MET A 161 19.01 -1.74 -8.29
N GLN A 162 18.74 -0.53 -7.79
CA GLN A 162 19.53 0.10 -6.74
C GLN A 162 19.29 -0.55 -5.37
N LEU A 163 18.02 -0.87 -5.05
CA LEU A 163 17.66 -1.60 -3.83
C LEU A 163 18.33 -2.99 -3.76
N ALA A 164 18.45 -3.66 -4.89
CA ALA A 164 19.07 -4.98 -4.95
C ALA A 164 20.61 -4.96 -4.77
N ARG A 165 21.26 -3.81 -4.99
CA ARG A 165 22.72 -3.64 -4.84
C ARG A 165 23.18 -3.24 -3.44
N ASP A 166 22.30 -2.63 -2.66
CA ASP A 166 22.61 -2.10 -1.34
C ASP A 166 21.45 -2.33 -0.38
N SER A 167 21.64 -3.20 0.61
CA SER A 167 20.61 -3.52 1.60
C SER A 167 20.18 -2.29 2.43
N LYS A 168 21.01 -1.25 2.54
CA LYS A 168 20.65 -0.01 3.21
C LYS A 168 19.75 0.89 2.35
N ALA A 169 19.79 0.71 1.02
CA ALA A 169 18.93 1.48 0.10
C ALA A 169 17.44 1.26 0.39
N GLN A 170 17.05 0.11 0.95
CA GLN A 170 15.66 -0.19 1.32
C GLN A 170 15.03 0.83 2.28
N TYR A 171 15.81 1.64 2.98
CA TYR A 171 15.35 2.69 3.89
C TYR A 171 15.28 4.08 3.24
N ARG A 172 15.61 4.21 1.94
CA ARG A 172 15.62 5.52 1.26
C ARG A 172 14.29 5.84 0.57
N ASN A 173 13.57 4.84 0.07
CA ASN A 173 12.19 5.02 -0.38
C ASN A 173 11.28 4.93 0.84
N THR A 174 10.77 6.06 1.31
CA THR A 174 10.00 6.14 2.56
C THR A 174 8.66 6.84 2.37
N ALA A 175 7.70 6.50 3.23
CA ALA A 175 6.45 7.24 3.38
C ALA A 175 6.01 7.28 4.84
N THR A 176 5.33 8.35 5.23
CA THR A 176 4.51 8.33 6.44
C THR A 176 3.16 7.69 6.14
N PRO A 177 2.51 7.00 7.10
CA PRO A 177 1.14 6.53 6.92
C PRO A 177 0.17 7.65 6.50
N SER A 178 0.33 8.85 7.04
CA SER A 178 -0.48 10.02 6.67
C SER A 178 -0.28 10.42 5.21
N ALA A 179 0.96 10.43 4.70
CA ALA A 179 1.24 10.68 3.29
C ALA A 179 0.65 9.61 2.37
N ALA A 180 0.66 8.34 2.82
CA ALA A 180 0.03 7.25 2.09
C ALA A 180 -1.49 7.43 1.98
N LEU A 181 -2.19 7.97 3.01
CA LEU A 181 -3.61 8.33 2.88
C LEU A 181 -3.84 9.44 1.86
N THR A 182 -2.96 10.46 1.84
CA THR A 182 -3.03 11.53 0.82
C THR A 182 -2.88 10.95 -0.59
N LEU A 183 -1.94 10.01 -0.77
CA LEU A 183 -1.76 9.28 -2.02
C LEU A 183 -3.03 8.49 -2.41
N LEU A 184 -3.61 7.72 -1.48
CA LEU A 184 -4.83 6.96 -1.71
C LEU A 184 -6.04 7.85 -2.03
N ARG A 185 -6.14 9.03 -1.40
CA ARG A 185 -7.15 10.04 -1.74
C ARG A 185 -6.96 10.55 -3.17
N ALA A 186 -5.71 10.81 -3.59
CA ALA A 186 -5.41 11.21 -4.96
C ALA A 186 -5.78 10.11 -5.99
N VAL A 187 -5.56 8.83 -5.65
CA VAL A 187 -6.01 7.68 -6.45
C VAL A 187 -7.53 7.65 -6.58
N HIS A 188 -8.27 7.85 -5.48
CA HIS A 188 -9.72 7.68 -5.44
C HIS A 188 -10.47 8.84 -6.12
N SER A 189 -10.16 10.08 -5.76
CA SER A 189 -10.95 11.26 -6.13
C SER A 189 -10.14 12.49 -6.55
N GLY A 190 -8.81 12.37 -6.59
CA GLY A 190 -7.95 13.50 -6.92
C GLY A 190 -8.12 13.98 -8.38
N PRO A 191 -7.94 15.28 -8.67
CA PRO A 191 -8.02 15.83 -10.00
C PRO A 191 -6.82 15.46 -10.89
N ALA A 192 -5.78 14.88 -10.32
CA ALA A 192 -4.50 14.61 -10.99
C ALA A 192 -4.55 13.50 -12.05
N LEU A 193 -5.57 12.64 -12.00
CA LEU A 193 -5.79 11.57 -12.97
C LEU A 193 -7.20 11.65 -13.56
N SER A 194 -7.33 11.34 -14.86
CA SER A 194 -8.63 11.18 -15.50
C SER A 194 -9.43 10.03 -14.87
N GLN A 195 -10.74 10.04 -15.06
CA GLN A 195 -11.60 8.94 -14.59
C GLN A 195 -11.15 7.58 -15.17
N LYS A 196 -10.69 7.55 -16.44
CA LYS A 196 -10.20 6.35 -17.10
C LYS A 196 -8.93 5.82 -16.45
N SER A 197 -7.95 6.68 -16.19
CA SER A 197 -6.69 6.31 -15.54
C SER A 197 -6.90 5.87 -14.09
N ARG A 198 -7.79 6.53 -13.34
CA ARG A 198 -8.18 6.09 -11.99
C ARG A 198 -8.84 4.71 -11.99
N ALA A 199 -9.77 4.48 -12.91
CA ALA A 199 -10.45 3.18 -13.02
C ALA A 199 -9.45 2.05 -13.32
N LEU A 200 -8.50 2.26 -14.25
CA LEU A 200 -7.44 1.31 -14.55
C LEU A 200 -6.57 1.04 -13.32
N LEU A 201 -6.15 2.09 -12.63
CA LEU A 201 -5.29 1.98 -11.45
C LEU A 201 -5.97 1.22 -10.31
N LEU A 202 -7.23 1.55 -10.01
CA LEU A 202 -8.02 0.87 -8.98
C LEU A 202 -8.29 -0.58 -9.34
N GLN A 203 -8.50 -0.90 -10.63
CA GLN A 203 -8.66 -2.28 -11.09
C GLN A 203 -7.38 -3.08 -10.87
N ASP A 204 -6.21 -2.57 -11.30
CA ASP A 204 -4.92 -3.23 -11.09
C ASP A 204 -4.58 -3.41 -9.60
N MET A 205 -4.93 -2.43 -8.75
CA MET A 205 -4.79 -2.56 -7.30
C MET A 205 -5.74 -3.61 -6.71
N THR A 206 -6.94 -3.77 -7.25
CA THR A 206 -7.91 -4.80 -6.81
C THR A 206 -7.45 -6.20 -7.21
N ASP A 207 -6.85 -6.32 -8.39
CA ASP A 207 -6.31 -7.56 -8.94
C ASP A 207 -4.95 -7.95 -8.33
N SER A 208 -4.42 -7.14 -7.40
CA SER A 208 -3.14 -7.39 -6.76
C SER A 208 -3.05 -8.79 -6.14
N ILE A 209 -2.02 -9.54 -6.55
CA ILE A 209 -1.78 -10.93 -6.15
C ILE A 209 -1.16 -11.04 -4.74
N PRO A 210 -0.09 -10.30 -4.40
CA PRO A 210 0.53 -10.44 -3.09
C PRO A 210 -0.31 -9.82 -1.97
N GLY A 211 -0.23 -10.37 -0.75
CA GLY A 211 -0.81 -9.76 0.45
C GLY A 211 -2.21 -10.26 0.84
N ALA A 212 -2.62 -11.46 0.40
CA ALA A 212 -3.93 -12.03 0.77
C ALA A 212 -4.16 -12.11 2.29
N ALA A 213 -3.10 -12.26 3.09
CA ALA A 213 -3.14 -12.32 4.55
C ALA A 213 -2.97 -10.96 5.25
N ARG A 214 -2.86 -9.84 4.48
CA ARG A 214 -2.69 -8.48 5.00
C ARG A 214 -4.04 -7.75 5.12
N LEU A 215 -4.24 -6.60 4.47
CA LEU A 215 -5.51 -5.85 4.59
C LEU A 215 -6.74 -6.73 4.35
N LYS A 216 -6.68 -7.65 3.39
CA LYS A 216 -7.78 -8.60 3.10
C LYS A 216 -7.97 -9.68 4.17
N GLY A 217 -6.93 -10.00 4.95
CA GLY A 217 -6.81 -11.24 5.72
C GLY A 217 -7.85 -11.47 6.82
N ALA A 218 -8.43 -10.41 7.39
CA ALA A 218 -9.44 -10.51 8.45
C ALA A 218 -10.76 -9.77 8.13
N LEU A 219 -10.88 -9.21 6.93
CA LEU A 219 -12.12 -8.59 6.47
C LEU A 219 -13.16 -9.66 6.10
N PRO A 220 -14.46 -9.33 6.11
CA PRO A 220 -15.49 -10.24 5.63
C PRO A 220 -15.21 -10.73 4.21
N ALA A 221 -15.53 -12.00 3.92
CA ALA A 221 -15.32 -12.58 2.60
C ALA A 221 -16.04 -11.76 1.51
N GLY A 222 -15.35 -11.54 0.39
CA GLY A 222 -15.88 -10.76 -0.72
C GLY A 222 -15.79 -9.24 -0.58
N THR A 223 -15.21 -8.73 0.52
CA THR A 223 -14.95 -7.28 0.65
C THR A 223 -14.00 -6.80 -0.45
N PRO A 224 -14.38 -5.82 -1.29
CA PRO A 224 -13.49 -5.28 -2.30
C PRO A 224 -12.36 -4.48 -1.65
N VAL A 225 -11.11 -4.79 -2.04
CA VAL A 225 -9.91 -4.11 -1.55
C VAL A 225 -8.97 -3.83 -2.71
N ALA A 226 -8.80 -2.57 -3.06
CA ALA A 226 -7.76 -2.11 -3.98
C ALA A 226 -6.52 -1.75 -3.17
N HIS A 227 -5.40 -2.49 -3.34
CA HIS A 227 -4.24 -2.33 -2.45
C HIS A 227 -2.89 -2.50 -3.14
N LYS A 228 -1.83 -2.00 -2.48
CA LYS A 228 -0.44 -2.21 -2.87
C LYS A 228 0.40 -2.59 -1.67
N THR A 229 1.05 -3.75 -1.77
CA THR A 229 1.94 -4.27 -0.73
C THR A 229 3.40 -3.82 -0.90
N GLY A 230 4.16 -3.88 0.21
CA GLY A 230 5.61 -3.77 0.20
C GLY A 230 6.23 -4.79 1.13
N THR A 231 7.30 -5.49 0.69
CA THR A 231 7.93 -6.56 1.47
C THR A 231 9.44 -6.55 1.26
N SER A 232 10.21 -6.57 2.35
CA SER A 232 11.64 -6.81 2.34
C SER A 232 11.98 -8.25 2.68
N GLY A 233 13.24 -8.64 2.43
CA GLY A 233 13.82 -9.83 3.04
C GLY A 233 14.01 -9.67 4.55
N THR A 234 14.37 -10.77 5.22
CA THR A 234 14.76 -10.78 6.64
C THR A 234 16.27 -10.90 6.73
N GLU A 235 16.92 -9.97 7.39
CA GLU A 235 18.37 -9.98 7.61
C GLU A 235 18.65 -10.01 9.12
N LYS A 236 19.45 -10.98 9.57
CA LYS A 236 19.82 -11.16 11.01
C LYS A 236 18.59 -11.19 11.95
N GLY A 237 17.51 -11.81 11.50
CA GLY A 237 16.28 -11.94 12.28
C GLY A 237 15.40 -10.68 12.31
N VAL A 238 15.72 -9.66 11.51
CA VAL A 238 14.93 -8.42 11.40
C VAL A 238 14.42 -8.27 9.97
N THR A 239 13.13 -8.01 9.81
CA THR A 239 12.49 -7.67 8.54
C THR A 239 12.29 -6.17 8.47
N ALA A 240 12.92 -5.51 7.49
CA ALA A 240 12.89 -4.07 7.38
C ALA A 240 11.50 -3.52 7.01
N ALA A 241 10.69 -4.27 6.25
CA ALA A 241 9.34 -3.84 5.88
C ALA A 241 8.39 -5.01 5.59
N THR A 242 7.16 -4.89 6.12
CA THR A 242 5.98 -5.66 5.73
C THR A 242 4.82 -4.67 5.73
N ASN A 243 4.39 -4.23 4.55
CA ASN A 243 3.47 -3.10 4.41
C ASN A 243 2.26 -3.48 3.55
N ASP A 244 1.16 -2.78 3.78
CA ASP A 244 0.03 -2.78 2.86
C ASP A 244 -0.73 -1.46 2.98
N ILE A 245 -1.01 -0.82 1.85
CA ILE A 245 -1.85 0.38 1.78
C ILE A 245 -2.97 0.14 0.77
N GLY A 246 -4.17 0.61 1.06
CA GLY A 246 -5.28 0.35 0.14
C GLY A 246 -6.58 1.06 0.49
N ILE A 247 -7.56 0.84 -0.37
CA ILE A 247 -8.93 1.35 -0.27
C ILE A 247 -9.85 0.17 -0.14
N VAL A 248 -10.60 0.13 0.94
CA VAL A 248 -11.58 -0.91 1.27
C VAL A 248 -12.99 -0.34 1.04
N THR A 249 -13.81 -1.00 0.24
CA THR A 249 -15.19 -0.60 0.05
C THR A 249 -16.06 -1.12 1.19
N LEU A 250 -16.70 -0.21 1.93
CA LEU A 250 -17.61 -0.52 3.03
C LEU A 250 -18.99 -0.99 2.52
N PRO A 251 -19.80 -1.68 3.35
CA PRO A 251 -21.11 -2.18 2.92
C PRO A 251 -22.11 -1.13 2.45
N ASP A 252 -21.95 0.10 2.93
CA ASP A 252 -22.78 1.26 2.56
C ASP A 252 -22.26 2.00 1.30
N GLY A 253 -21.19 1.50 0.67
CA GLY A 253 -20.59 2.07 -0.53
C GLY A 253 -19.53 3.13 -0.27
N ARG A 254 -19.29 3.55 0.99
CA ARG A 254 -18.16 4.44 1.32
C ARG A 254 -16.81 3.71 1.17
N HIS A 255 -15.74 4.48 1.07
CA HIS A 255 -14.40 3.97 0.84
C HIS A 255 -13.48 4.32 2.02
N LEU A 256 -12.99 3.29 2.69
CA LEU A 256 -12.05 3.42 3.81
C LEU A 256 -10.61 3.27 3.28
N ALA A 257 -9.85 4.36 3.30
CA ALA A 257 -8.41 4.32 3.04
C ALA A 257 -7.68 3.83 4.30
N ILE A 258 -6.79 2.86 4.13
CA ILE A 258 -5.98 2.27 5.19
C ILE A 258 -4.52 2.22 4.75
N ALA A 259 -3.62 2.71 5.58
CA ALA A 259 -2.18 2.57 5.39
C ALA A 259 -1.56 1.92 6.63
N VAL A 260 -0.92 0.76 6.46
CA VAL A 260 -0.21 0.06 7.54
C VAL A 260 1.21 -0.26 7.09
N PHE A 261 2.17 0.23 7.85
CA PHE A 261 3.59 -0.03 7.68
C PHE A 261 4.13 -0.75 8.91
N VAL A 262 4.76 -1.89 8.72
CA VAL A 262 5.46 -2.65 9.77
C VAL A 262 6.94 -2.64 9.44
N ALA A 263 7.76 -2.00 10.26
CA ALA A 263 9.18 -1.85 10.01
C ALA A 263 10.05 -2.42 11.14
N ASP A 264 11.24 -2.90 10.77
CA ASP A 264 12.29 -3.39 11.68
C ASP A 264 11.77 -4.47 12.63
N ALA A 265 10.87 -5.33 12.13
CA ALA A 265 10.14 -6.29 12.94
C ALA A 265 10.90 -7.63 13.10
N LYS A 266 10.89 -8.17 14.33
CA LYS A 266 11.47 -9.47 14.67
C LYS A 266 10.46 -10.61 14.61
N ALA A 267 9.17 -10.32 14.65
CA ALA A 267 8.12 -11.31 14.51
C ALA A 267 8.20 -12.04 13.17
N ASP A 268 7.69 -13.25 13.08
CA ASP A 268 7.61 -14.00 11.83
C ASP A 268 6.65 -13.36 10.81
N GLN A 269 6.65 -13.85 9.58
CA GLN A 269 5.84 -13.28 8.51
C GLN A 269 4.34 -13.37 8.83
N ALA A 270 3.87 -14.49 9.33
CA ALA A 270 2.45 -14.71 9.64
C ALA A 270 1.96 -13.70 10.70
N THR A 271 2.78 -13.47 11.73
CA THR A 271 2.49 -12.48 12.78
C THR A 271 2.46 -11.05 12.23
N ARG A 272 3.44 -10.64 11.41
CA ARG A 272 3.46 -9.29 10.80
C ARG A 272 2.26 -9.07 9.88
N GLU A 273 1.92 -10.04 9.04
CA GLU A 273 0.73 -9.97 8.17
C GLU A 273 -0.57 -9.97 8.98
N GLY A 274 -0.63 -10.77 10.06
CA GLY A 274 -1.74 -10.79 11.00
C GLY A 274 -1.94 -9.46 11.76
N VAL A 275 -0.86 -8.71 12.04
CA VAL A 275 -0.95 -7.34 12.59
C VAL A 275 -1.68 -6.44 11.60
N ILE A 276 -1.30 -6.44 10.33
CA ILE A 276 -1.96 -5.65 9.29
C ILE A 276 -3.44 -6.03 9.16
N ALA A 277 -3.74 -7.33 9.12
CA ALA A 277 -5.10 -7.83 9.02
C ALA A 277 -5.99 -7.41 10.20
N ARG A 278 -5.48 -7.51 11.45
CA ARG A 278 -6.21 -7.10 12.64
C ARG A 278 -6.44 -5.59 12.70
N ILE A 279 -5.47 -4.78 12.26
CA ILE A 279 -5.62 -3.33 12.16
C ILE A 279 -6.72 -2.98 11.14
N ALA A 280 -6.71 -3.60 9.96
CA ALA A 280 -7.74 -3.42 8.94
C ALA A 280 -9.13 -3.81 9.47
N ARG A 281 -9.21 -4.92 10.23
CA ARG A 281 -10.45 -5.37 10.86
C ARG A 281 -10.95 -4.41 11.93
N ALA A 282 -10.08 -3.91 12.79
CA ALA A 282 -10.45 -2.92 13.82
C ALA A 282 -10.98 -1.62 13.19
N ALA A 283 -10.34 -1.14 12.11
CA ALA A 283 -10.82 0.00 11.36
C ALA A 283 -12.18 -0.28 10.70
N TRP A 284 -12.34 -1.43 10.04
CA TRP A 284 -13.61 -1.85 9.47
C TRP A 284 -14.73 -1.86 10.51
N ASP A 285 -14.52 -2.54 11.64
CA ASP A 285 -15.53 -2.66 12.71
C ASP A 285 -15.90 -1.31 13.31
N PHE A 286 -14.98 -0.35 13.32
CA PHE A 286 -15.24 1.01 13.79
C PHE A 286 -16.15 1.79 12.82
N TYR A 287 -15.89 1.73 11.52
CA TYR A 287 -16.62 2.54 10.52
C TYR A 287 -17.91 1.89 10.01
N VAL A 288 -18.09 0.58 10.19
CA VAL A 288 -19.33 -0.15 9.83
C VAL A 288 -20.38 -0.11 10.94
N LYS A 289 -20.03 0.34 12.17
CA LYS A 289 -21.01 0.50 13.24
C LYS A 289 -22.11 1.48 12.82
N PRO A 290 -23.41 1.12 13.12
CA PRO A 290 -24.55 1.97 12.82
C PRO A 290 -24.53 3.29 13.59
#